data_8b5a34ac441bf0cc0300f563ed043730
#
_entry.id   8b5a34ac441bf0cc0300f563ed043730
#
_cell.length_a   1.000
_cell.length_b   1.000
_cell.length_c   1.000
_cell.angle_alpha   90.00
_cell.angle_beta   90.00
_cell.angle_gamma   90.00
#
_symmetry.space_group_name_H-M   'P 1'
#
loop_
_entity.id
_entity.type
_entity.pdbx_description
1 polymer ?
#
loop_
_entity_poly.entity_id
_entity_poly.type
_entity_poly.pdbx_seq_one_letter_code
_entity_poly.pdbx_strand_id
1 'polypeptide(L)'
;RSLVGSEMCIRDRKNIVRKEIPMGSKTLVLETGKIARQATASVIASMGGTVVMCAVVTKPSAEGRDFFPLSVHYMEKTYAAGKIPGGYFKREGKPTEIETLTSRLIDRPLRPLFPDFYVDEVQVNCMLLSLDKDNPPDVVALMAASAAMSIADVPFRGPMAAARVGFINDEYVLNPSFAEMDESDLDMVVAGSESAVLMVESDANELSEDLMIGAILYGHQEMKPVIKQIDEFAKEVLPEKSDFTNPNEEEEKKIFSEVSEQCTAGLSEAFTTTDKKERGEKISSVKEALLDGLDEELHNSYLKQFKEVEKHIVRENILGAQKRIDGRDLTEVRNISVETNFLPSVHGSALFTRGETQAIVTATLGSGRDIQTCLLYTSDAADDWFC
;
A
#
# COMPACT_ATOMS: atom_id res chain seq x y z
N ARG A 1 30.72 8.65 16.10
CA ARG A 1 30.98 9.69 15.09
C ARG A 1 29.88 9.59 14.01
N SER A 2 28.71 10.13 14.25
CA SER A 2 27.84 10.67 13.20
C SER A 2 26.61 11.34 13.84
N LEU A 3 26.85 12.38 14.61
CA LEU A 3 25.80 13.29 15.11
C LEU A 3 25.59 14.50 14.17
N VAL A 4 26.28 14.53 13.03
CA VAL A 4 26.26 15.69 12.12
C VAL A 4 25.05 15.70 11.20
N GLY A 5 24.46 14.55 10.87
CA GLY A 5 23.29 14.48 9.98
C GLY A 5 21.96 14.88 10.62
N SER A 6 21.77 14.63 11.92
CA SER A 6 20.50 14.92 12.60
C SER A 6 20.31 16.41 12.96
N GLU A 7 21.39 17.13 13.19
CA GLU A 7 21.31 18.57 13.51
C GLU A 7 21.06 19.46 12.28
N MET A 8 21.53 19.06 11.11
CA MET A 8 21.29 19.82 9.87
C MET A 8 19.82 19.78 9.44
N CYS A 9 19.14 18.64 9.63
CA CYS A 9 17.71 18.51 9.27
C CYS A 9 16.76 19.34 10.14
N ILE A 10 17.16 19.72 11.38
CA ILE A 10 16.31 20.47 12.32
C ILE A 10 16.47 21.99 12.13
N ARG A 11 17.61 22.47 11.63
CA ARG A 11 17.94 23.91 11.59
C ARG A 11 17.27 24.69 10.45
N ASP A 12 16.99 24.09 9.30
CA ASP A 12 16.53 24.82 8.11
C ASP A 12 15.02 24.82 7.87
N ARG A 13 14.22 24.12 8.68
CA ARG A 13 12.76 24.04 8.51
C ARG A 13 11.99 25.24 9.11
N LYS A 14 12.54 26.44 9.06
CA LYS A 14 11.84 27.64 9.56
C LYS A 14 10.90 28.27 8.53
N ASN A 15 10.98 27.89 7.27
CA ASN A 15 10.12 28.44 6.23
C ASN A 15 8.86 27.61 6.07
N ILE A 16 7.71 28.23 6.28
CA ILE A 16 6.41 27.65 5.92
C ILE A 16 6.31 27.73 4.41
N VAL A 17 6.17 26.57 3.76
CA VAL A 17 5.88 26.48 2.32
C VAL A 17 4.46 26.00 2.17
N ARG A 18 3.68 26.72 1.35
CA ARG A 18 2.28 26.41 1.07
C ARG A 18 2.05 26.41 -0.44
N LYS A 19 1.38 25.39 -0.95
CA LYS A 19 1.04 25.26 -2.36
C LYS A 19 -0.42 24.87 -2.52
N GLU A 20 -1.11 25.52 -3.47
CA GLU A 20 -2.49 25.24 -3.85
C GLU A 20 -2.48 24.51 -5.20
N ILE A 21 -3.12 23.37 -5.27
CA ILE A 21 -3.09 22.45 -6.41
C ILE A 21 -4.53 22.19 -6.85
N PRO A 22 -4.93 22.65 -8.05
CA PRO A 22 -6.25 22.34 -8.61
C PRO A 22 -6.38 20.82 -8.87
N MET A 23 -7.53 20.26 -8.53
CA MET A 23 -7.88 18.86 -8.76
C MET A 23 -9.37 18.75 -9.12
N GLY A 24 -9.68 18.78 -10.41
CA GLY A 24 -11.05 18.91 -10.89
C GLY A 24 -11.69 20.22 -10.40
N SER A 25 -12.87 20.11 -9.77
CA SER A 25 -13.59 21.26 -9.19
C SER A 25 -13.05 21.66 -7.80
N LYS A 26 -12.15 20.88 -7.22
CA LYS A 26 -11.63 21.06 -5.85
C LYS A 26 -10.19 21.56 -5.87
N THR A 27 -9.72 22.05 -4.74
CA THR A 27 -8.33 22.50 -4.56
C THR A 27 -7.72 21.77 -3.38
N LEU A 28 -6.62 21.05 -3.64
CA LEU A 28 -5.75 20.49 -2.62
C LEU A 28 -4.75 21.56 -2.17
N VAL A 29 -4.64 21.78 -0.87
CA VAL A 29 -3.63 22.68 -0.29
C VAL A 29 -2.63 21.85 0.50
N LEU A 30 -1.36 21.98 0.17
CA LEU A 30 -0.24 21.38 0.91
C LEU A 30 0.51 22.44 1.69
N GLU A 31 0.78 22.22 2.96
CA GLU A 31 1.55 23.11 3.84
C GLU A 31 2.57 22.30 4.64
N THR A 32 3.82 22.78 4.74
CA THR A 32 4.86 22.20 5.58
C THR A 32 5.56 23.24 6.44
N GLY A 33 6.37 22.81 7.41
CA GLY A 33 7.21 23.66 8.27
C GLY A 33 6.53 24.19 9.53
N LYS A 34 5.22 24.02 9.69
CA LYS A 34 4.43 24.59 10.79
C LYS A 34 4.32 23.68 12.01
N ILE A 35 4.01 22.41 11.80
CA ILE A 35 3.76 21.42 12.86
C ILE A 35 4.67 20.20 12.72
N ALA A 36 4.67 19.34 13.75
CA ALA A 36 5.47 18.11 13.83
C ALA A 36 6.96 18.33 13.50
N ARG A 37 7.56 19.38 14.06
CA ARG A 37 8.95 19.83 13.75
C ARG A 37 10.04 18.83 14.13
N GLN A 38 9.72 17.79 14.92
CA GLN A 38 10.67 16.73 15.29
C GLN A 38 10.62 15.53 14.34
N ALA A 39 9.61 15.46 13.48
CA ALA A 39 9.52 14.42 12.46
C ALA A 39 10.56 14.66 11.35
N THR A 40 10.95 13.61 10.63
CA THR A 40 11.83 13.71 9.46
C THR A 40 11.19 14.60 8.40
N ALA A 41 9.88 14.43 8.17
CA ALA A 41 9.08 15.30 7.32
C ALA A 41 7.65 15.42 7.87
N SER A 42 6.97 16.53 7.58
CA SER A 42 5.55 16.67 7.92
C SER A 42 4.85 17.58 6.93
N VAL A 43 3.62 17.20 6.57
CA VAL A 43 2.75 17.95 5.67
C VAL A 43 1.36 18.00 6.27
N ILE A 44 0.71 19.16 6.16
CA ILE A 44 -0.74 19.31 6.30
C ILE A 44 -1.30 19.34 4.88
N ALA A 45 -2.21 18.44 4.57
CA ALA A 45 -3.01 18.48 3.34
C ALA A 45 -4.44 18.86 3.69
N SER A 46 -5.04 19.74 2.93
CA SER A 46 -6.46 20.10 3.07
C SER A 46 -7.17 20.18 1.74
N MET A 47 -8.41 19.74 1.73
CA MET A 47 -9.34 19.88 0.62
C MET A 47 -10.70 20.30 1.18
N GLY A 48 -11.15 21.50 0.86
CA GLY A 48 -12.28 22.08 1.55
C GLY A 48 -12.05 22.16 3.08
N GLY A 49 -13.00 21.68 3.85
CA GLY A 49 -12.91 21.58 5.31
C GLY A 49 -12.22 20.33 5.84
N THR A 50 -11.88 19.36 4.98
CA THR A 50 -11.13 18.16 5.38
C THR A 50 -9.64 18.47 5.47
N VAL A 51 -9.03 18.18 6.64
CA VAL A 51 -7.63 18.46 6.94
C VAL A 51 -6.96 17.23 7.52
N VAL A 52 -5.90 16.77 6.86
CA VAL A 52 -5.08 15.63 7.29
C VAL A 52 -3.65 16.10 7.53
N MET A 53 -3.09 15.75 8.68
CA MET A 53 -1.67 15.87 8.96
C MET A 53 -0.98 14.54 8.67
N CYS A 54 0.10 14.58 7.91
CA CYS A 54 0.99 13.43 7.75
C CYS A 54 2.38 13.77 8.31
N ALA A 55 2.91 12.90 9.14
CA ALA A 55 4.27 12.97 9.66
C ALA A 55 5.04 11.69 9.32
N VAL A 56 6.22 11.85 8.75
CA VAL A 56 7.15 10.77 8.40
C VAL A 56 8.32 10.79 9.37
N VAL A 57 8.62 9.64 9.94
CA VAL A 57 9.79 9.44 10.79
C VAL A 57 10.61 8.30 10.24
N THR A 58 11.91 8.53 10.10
CA THR A 58 12.87 7.53 9.63
C THR A 58 13.86 7.20 10.73
N LYS A 59 14.27 5.96 10.80
CA LYS A 59 15.26 5.47 11.76
C LYS A 59 16.17 4.45 11.08
N PRO A 60 17.50 4.55 11.25
CA PRO A 60 18.41 3.54 10.76
C PRO A 60 18.02 2.15 11.24
N SER A 61 18.08 1.17 10.34
CA SER A 61 17.78 -0.22 10.68
C SER A 61 18.80 -0.80 11.65
N ALA A 62 18.37 -1.79 12.44
CA ALA A 62 19.31 -2.65 13.14
C ALA A 62 20.08 -3.51 12.14
N GLU A 63 21.35 -3.82 12.43
CA GLU A 63 22.19 -4.69 11.61
C GLU A 63 21.49 -6.04 11.33
N GLY A 64 21.58 -6.54 10.10
CA GLY A 64 21.10 -7.86 9.69
C GLY A 64 19.62 -7.92 9.28
N ARG A 65 18.92 -6.80 9.06
CA ARG A 65 17.57 -6.81 8.46
C ARG A 65 17.64 -7.02 6.95
N ASP A 66 16.76 -7.89 6.46
CA ASP A 66 16.63 -8.27 5.06
C ASP A 66 15.32 -7.80 4.39
N PHE A 67 14.51 -6.98 5.10
CA PHE A 67 13.25 -6.47 4.60
C PHE A 67 13.07 -4.99 4.93
N PHE A 68 12.26 -4.29 4.14
CA PHE A 68 11.89 -2.89 4.34
C PHE A 68 10.76 -2.75 5.38
N PRO A 69 11.03 -2.22 6.58
CA PRO A 69 10.02 -2.04 7.62
C PRO A 69 9.27 -0.72 7.45
N LEU A 70 8.34 -0.66 6.49
CA LEU A 70 7.40 0.44 6.36
C LEU A 70 6.18 0.19 7.25
N SER A 71 5.86 1.16 8.10
CA SER A 71 4.65 1.16 8.92
C SER A 71 3.80 2.39 8.59
N VAL A 72 2.56 2.18 8.21
CA VAL A 72 1.61 3.25 7.92
C VAL A 72 0.47 3.20 8.93
N HIS A 73 0.20 4.33 9.56
CA HIS A 73 -0.89 4.51 10.51
C HIS A 73 -1.77 5.67 10.05
N TYR A 74 -3.04 5.39 9.88
CA TYR A 74 -4.07 6.39 9.68
C TYR A 74 -4.99 6.41 10.90
N MET A 75 -5.33 7.59 11.39
CA MET A 75 -6.16 7.77 12.58
C MET A 75 -7.18 8.87 12.36
N GLU A 76 -8.43 8.59 12.69
CA GLU A 76 -9.53 9.53 12.68
C GLU A 76 -9.83 10.00 14.10
N LYS A 77 -9.53 11.25 14.39
CA LYS A 77 -9.86 11.82 15.68
C LYS A 77 -11.34 12.19 15.75
N THR A 78 -12.01 11.71 16.77
CA THR A 78 -13.46 11.91 16.95
C THR A 78 -13.84 13.41 16.94
N TYR A 79 -12.95 14.28 17.45
CA TYR A 79 -13.15 15.72 17.40
C TYR A 79 -13.14 16.30 15.98
N ALA A 80 -12.52 15.61 15.00
CA ALA A 80 -12.50 16.06 13.60
C ALA A 80 -13.91 16.18 13.02
N ALA A 81 -14.82 15.32 13.46
CA ALA A 81 -16.26 15.38 13.13
C ALA A 81 -17.10 16.12 14.18
N GLY A 82 -16.48 16.85 15.13
CA GLY A 82 -17.19 17.54 16.21
C GLY A 82 -17.84 16.60 17.22
N LYS A 83 -17.39 15.34 17.31
CA LYS A 83 -17.96 14.32 18.19
C LYS A 83 -17.05 14.06 19.39
N ILE A 84 -17.63 13.51 20.47
CA ILE A 84 -16.89 13.03 21.64
C ILE A 84 -16.71 11.52 21.50
N PRO A 85 -15.52 10.95 21.83
CA PRO A 85 -15.29 9.51 21.78
C PRO A 85 -16.39 8.72 22.51
N GLY A 86 -16.82 7.60 21.92
CA GLY A 86 -17.82 6.72 22.51
C GLY A 86 -17.30 5.98 23.75
N GLY A 87 -18.13 5.10 24.28
CA GLY A 87 -17.80 4.27 25.43
C GLY A 87 -17.82 5.02 26.78
N TYR A 88 -17.67 4.27 27.87
CA TYR A 88 -17.70 4.78 29.23
C TYR A 88 -16.60 5.79 29.53
N PHE A 89 -15.37 5.48 29.08
CA PHE A 89 -14.19 6.30 29.38
C PHE A 89 -14.05 7.57 28.53
N LYS A 90 -14.89 7.76 27.50
CA LYS A 90 -14.81 8.90 26.57
C LYS A 90 -13.40 9.12 26.00
N ARG A 91 -12.74 8.04 25.61
CA ARG A 91 -11.38 8.02 25.07
C ARG A 91 -11.37 7.38 23.69
N GLU A 92 -10.41 7.79 22.86
CA GLU A 92 -10.09 7.10 21.61
C GLU A 92 -9.74 5.65 21.90
N GLY A 93 -10.32 4.73 21.12
CA GLY A 93 -10.14 3.29 21.30
C GLY A 93 -8.97 2.71 20.49
N LYS A 94 -9.07 1.43 20.18
CA LYS A 94 -8.22 0.78 19.18
C LYS A 94 -8.58 1.31 17.81
N PRO A 95 -7.66 1.23 16.83
CA PRO A 95 -7.99 1.57 15.44
C PRO A 95 -9.25 0.85 14.96
N THR A 96 -10.12 1.57 14.31
CA THR A 96 -11.31 1.04 13.66
C THR A 96 -10.93 0.24 12.42
N GLU A 97 -11.87 -0.48 11.85
CA GLU A 97 -11.66 -1.21 10.60
C GLU A 97 -11.35 -0.22 9.45
N ILE A 98 -12.09 0.88 9.35
CA ILE A 98 -11.85 1.95 8.36
C ILE A 98 -10.43 2.51 8.51
N GLU A 99 -9.98 2.85 9.72
CA GLU A 99 -8.62 3.33 9.95
C GLU A 99 -7.56 2.30 9.51
N THR A 100 -7.82 1.02 9.75
CA THR A 100 -6.93 -0.06 9.32
C THR A 100 -6.91 -0.23 7.81
N LEU A 101 -8.06 -0.19 7.15
CA LEU A 101 -8.19 -0.30 5.70
C LEU A 101 -7.57 0.92 5.00
N THR A 102 -7.83 2.14 5.50
CA THR A 102 -7.20 3.36 4.97
C THR A 102 -5.68 3.35 5.17
N SER A 103 -5.18 2.82 6.30
CA SER A 103 -3.72 2.62 6.49
C SER A 103 -3.14 1.71 5.40
N ARG A 104 -3.84 0.62 5.05
CA ARG A 104 -3.44 -0.28 3.96
C ARG A 104 -3.58 0.37 2.58
N LEU A 105 -4.62 1.18 2.38
CA LEU A 105 -4.83 1.96 1.16
C LEU A 105 -3.65 2.90 0.89
N ILE A 106 -3.07 3.50 1.94
CA ILE A 106 -1.88 4.37 1.87
C ILE A 106 -0.59 3.54 1.69
N ASP A 107 -0.43 2.43 2.43
CA ASP A 107 0.79 1.61 2.38
C ASP A 107 1.02 0.98 0.99
N ARG A 108 -0.03 0.44 0.37
CA ARG A 108 0.07 -0.33 -0.87
C ARG A 108 0.72 0.42 -2.04
N PRO A 109 0.38 1.68 -2.35
CA PRO A 109 1.02 2.41 -3.43
C PRO A 109 2.36 3.05 -3.04
N LEU A 110 2.64 3.28 -1.74
CA LEU A 110 3.92 3.83 -1.29
C LEU A 110 5.06 2.81 -1.32
N ARG A 111 4.79 1.60 -0.86
CA ARG A 111 5.79 0.54 -0.67
C ARG A 111 6.58 0.19 -1.93
N PRO A 112 5.99 0.00 -3.12
CA PRO A 112 6.72 -0.33 -4.34
C PRO A 112 7.58 0.81 -4.89
N LEU A 113 7.44 2.02 -4.36
CA LEU A 113 8.25 3.17 -4.74
C LEU A 113 9.57 3.27 -3.98
N PHE A 114 9.87 2.33 -3.10
CA PHE A 114 11.18 2.19 -2.47
C PHE A 114 12.04 1.16 -3.18
N PRO A 115 13.35 1.36 -3.26
CA PRO A 115 14.26 0.35 -3.80
C PRO A 115 14.43 -0.81 -2.81
N ASP A 116 14.62 -2.03 -3.33
CA ASP A 116 14.72 -3.26 -2.54
C ASP A 116 15.90 -3.29 -1.55
N PHE A 117 16.94 -2.49 -1.81
CA PHE A 117 18.10 -2.39 -0.91
C PHE A 117 17.86 -1.52 0.32
N TYR A 118 16.76 -0.75 0.35
CA TYR A 118 16.48 0.15 1.46
C TYR A 118 15.81 -0.62 2.61
N VAL A 119 16.49 -0.67 3.74
CA VAL A 119 16.08 -1.46 4.92
C VAL A 119 15.87 -0.63 6.18
N ASP A 120 16.03 0.69 6.10
CA ASP A 120 15.77 1.58 7.23
C ASP A 120 14.28 1.64 7.56
N GLU A 121 13.97 1.79 8.84
CA GLU A 121 12.59 1.89 9.31
C GLU A 121 11.97 3.22 8.89
N VAL A 122 10.79 3.14 8.28
CA VAL A 122 9.99 4.31 7.92
C VAL A 122 8.61 4.19 8.54
N GLN A 123 8.21 5.19 9.30
CA GLN A 123 6.87 5.31 9.86
C GLN A 123 6.15 6.51 9.24
N VAL A 124 4.97 6.24 8.68
CA VAL A 124 4.07 7.26 8.13
C VAL A 124 2.85 7.34 9.03
N ASN A 125 2.64 8.47 9.66
CA ASN A 125 1.53 8.71 10.58
C ASN A 125 0.61 9.78 10.00
N CYS A 126 -0.54 9.38 9.48
CA CYS A 126 -1.61 10.25 9.00
C CYS A 126 -2.67 10.42 10.07
N MET A 127 -3.08 11.67 10.31
CA MET A 127 -4.09 11.98 11.32
C MET A 127 -5.11 12.95 10.74
N LEU A 128 -6.37 12.54 10.75
CA LEU A 128 -7.50 13.39 10.39
C LEU A 128 -7.75 14.41 11.50
N LEU A 129 -7.61 15.69 11.19
CA LEU A 129 -7.76 16.80 12.12
C LEU A 129 -9.09 17.55 12.00
N SER A 130 -9.67 17.54 10.80
CA SER A 130 -10.97 18.15 10.49
C SER A 130 -11.61 17.38 9.35
N LEU A 131 -12.91 17.24 9.38
CA LEU A 131 -13.70 16.45 8.43
C LEU A 131 -14.81 17.28 7.83
N ASP A 132 -14.89 17.24 6.52
CA ASP A 132 -15.92 17.86 5.68
C ASP A 132 -16.63 16.77 4.87
N LYS A 133 -17.95 16.77 4.89
CA LYS A 133 -18.76 15.76 4.19
C LYS A 133 -18.63 15.82 2.66
N ASP A 134 -18.17 16.92 2.11
CA ASP A 134 -17.96 17.07 0.67
C ASP A 134 -16.61 16.54 0.21
N ASN A 135 -15.71 16.22 1.15
CA ASN A 135 -14.34 15.84 0.85
C ASN A 135 -13.87 14.62 1.67
N PRO A 136 -14.01 13.39 1.13
CA PRO A 136 -13.53 12.17 1.77
C PRO A 136 -12.05 12.27 2.18
N PRO A 137 -11.66 11.82 3.39
CA PRO A 137 -10.34 12.07 3.94
C PRO A 137 -9.24 11.14 3.42
N ASP A 138 -9.57 9.98 2.89
CA ASP A 138 -8.64 8.95 2.45
C ASP A 138 -7.75 9.40 1.28
N VAL A 139 -8.34 10.01 0.23
CA VAL A 139 -7.60 10.59 -0.89
C VAL A 139 -6.70 11.73 -0.41
N VAL A 140 -7.20 12.58 0.50
CA VAL A 140 -6.40 13.66 1.10
C VAL A 140 -5.21 13.09 1.90
N ALA A 141 -5.44 12.00 2.64
CA ALA A 141 -4.40 11.31 3.40
C ALA A 141 -3.34 10.67 2.50
N LEU A 142 -3.75 10.05 1.38
CA LEU A 142 -2.83 9.51 0.37
C LEU A 142 -1.91 10.61 -0.21
N MET A 143 -2.48 11.77 -0.55
CA MET A 143 -1.70 12.89 -1.07
C MET A 143 -0.82 13.54 0.00
N ALA A 144 -1.30 13.63 1.25
CA ALA A 144 -0.49 14.08 2.39
C ALA A 144 0.73 13.18 2.61
N ALA A 145 0.53 11.86 2.55
CA ALA A 145 1.60 10.87 2.69
C ALA A 145 2.60 10.96 1.54
N SER A 146 2.13 11.06 0.30
CA SER A 146 3.00 11.25 -0.87
C SER A 146 3.85 12.51 -0.77
N ALA A 147 3.24 13.65 -0.43
CA ALA A 147 3.94 14.91 -0.28
C ALA A 147 4.95 14.85 0.88
N ALA A 148 4.58 14.27 2.03
CA ALA A 148 5.48 14.11 3.17
C ALA A 148 6.68 13.20 2.86
N MET A 149 6.44 12.09 2.14
CA MET A 149 7.51 11.21 1.67
C MET A 149 8.43 11.90 0.66
N SER A 150 7.87 12.74 -0.21
CA SER A 150 8.64 13.44 -1.23
C SER A 150 9.60 14.49 -0.66
N ILE A 151 9.26 15.10 0.49
CA ILE A 151 10.12 16.05 1.22
C ILE A 151 10.95 15.39 2.33
N ALA A 152 10.77 14.09 2.58
CA ALA A 152 11.66 13.31 3.42
C ALA A 152 12.92 12.94 2.63
N ASP A 153 14.08 13.02 3.29
CA ASP A 153 15.35 12.61 2.68
C ASP A 153 15.48 11.08 2.76
N VAL A 154 14.75 10.40 1.89
CA VAL A 154 14.70 8.93 1.73
C VAL A 154 14.66 8.56 0.25
N PRO A 155 15.04 7.33 -0.14
CA PRO A 155 15.06 6.88 -1.55
C PRO A 155 13.66 6.59 -2.10
N PHE A 156 12.73 7.49 -1.90
CA PHE A 156 11.37 7.40 -2.42
C PHE A 156 11.33 7.83 -3.89
N ARG A 157 10.89 6.93 -4.78
CA ARG A 157 10.79 7.11 -6.24
C ARG A 157 9.47 7.75 -6.68
N GLY A 158 8.78 8.43 -5.76
CA GLY A 158 7.62 9.25 -6.04
C GLY A 158 7.98 10.63 -6.58
N PRO A 159 7.01 11.56 -6.62
CA PRO A 159 5.71 11.46 -5.96
C PRO A 159 4.69 10.58 -6.65
N MET A 160 3.64 10.26 -5.90
CA MET A 160 2.42 9.68 -6.40
C MET A 160 1.23 10.60 -6.07
N ALA A 161 0.10 10.38 -6.72
CA ALA A 161 -1.18 10.93 -6.31
C ALA A 161 -2.26 9.86 -6.26
N ALA A 162 -3.42 10.23 -5.74
CA ALA A 162 -4.60 9.39 -5.72
C ALA A 162 -5.83 10.19 -6.14
N ALA A 163 -6.81 9.50 -6.70
CA ALA A 163 -8.11 10.04 -7.05
C ALA A 163 -9.20 9.03 -6.71
N ARG A 164 -10.34 9.51 -6.21
CA ARG A 164 -11.56 8.73 -6.14
C ARG A 164 -12.36 8.99 -7.42
N VAL A 165 -12.87 7.94 -8.03
CA VAL A 165 -13.68 8.01 -9.26
C VAL A 165 -15.03 7.38 -8.97
N GLY A 166 -16.08 8.18 -9.11
CA GLY A 166 -17.47 7.72 -9.16
C GLY A 166 -17.96 7.58 -10.60
N PHE A 167 -19.10 6.90 -10.77
CA PHE A 167 -19.82 6.80 -12.04
C PHE A 167 -21.28 7.12 -11.81
N ILE A 168 -21.72 8.30 -12.26
CA ILE A 168 -23.04 8.87 -11.98
C ILE A 168 -23.63 9.38 -13.30
N ASN A 169 -24.86 8.98 -13.63
CA ASN A 169 -25.54 9.38 -14.87
C ASN A 169 -24.70 9.15 -16.14
N ASP A 170 -24.05 8.00 -16.24
CA ASP A 170 -23.17 7.60 -17.36
C ASP A 170 -21.91 8.48 -17.53
N GLU A 171 -21.48 9.23 -16.49
CA GLU A 171 -20.28 10.04 -16.51
C GLU A 171 -19.35 9.72 -15.33
N TYR A 172 -18.03 9.80 -15.56
CA TYR A 172 -17.05 9.69 -14.49
C TYR A 172 -16.97 10.99 -13.69
N VAL A 173 -17.03 10.89 -12.38
CA VAL A 173 -16.94 12.01 -11.44
C VAL A 173 -15.66 11.90 -10.63
N LEU A 174 -14.86 12.96 -10.60
CA LEU A 174 -13.60 13.02 -9.87
C LEU A 174 -13.83 13.48 -8.43
N ASN A 175 -13.38 12.67 -7.47
CA ASN A 175 -13.49 12.95 -6.03
C ASN A 175 -14.91 13.35 -5.61
N PRO A 176 -15.91 12.50 -5.86
CA PRO A 176 -17.29 12.76 -5.47
C PRO A 176 -17.38 13.00 -3.94
N SER A 177 -18.36 13.80 -3.53
CA SER A 177 -18.76 13.92 -2.13
C SER A 177 -19.43 12.66 -1.63
N PHE A 178 -19.63 12.52 -0.32
CA PHE A 178 -20.37 11.38 0.21
C PHE A 178 -21.80 11.30 -0.32
N ALA A 179 -22.47 12.44 -0.50
CA ALA A 179 -23.82 12.48 -1.07
C ALA A 179 -23.85 12.04 -2.54
N GLU A 180 -22.86 12.40 -3.32
CA GLU A 180 -22.72 11.95 -4.71
C GLU A 180 -22.34 10.47 -4.80
N MET A 181 -21.59 9.95 -3.81
CA MET A 181 -21.26 8.51 -3.74
C MET A 181 -22.49 7.64 -3.50
N ASP A 182 -23.48 8.12 -2.73
CA ASP A 182 -24.74 7.41 -2.50
C ASP A 182 -25.54 7.19 -3.80
N GLU A 183 -25.30 8.01 -4.84
CA GLU A 183 -25.92 7.89 -6.17
C GLU A 183 -25.02 7.22 -7.22
N SER A 184 -23.79 6.84 -6.84
CA SER A 184 -22.78 6.34 -7.76
C SER A 184 -22.84 4.82 -7.92
N ASP A 185 -22.76 4.32 -9.16
CA ASP A 185 -22.59 2.90 -9.45
C ASP A 185 -21.14 2.41 -9.33
N LEU A 186 -20.21 3.31 -9.02
CA LEU A 186 -18.79 3.02 -8.83
C LEU A 186 -18.22 3.81 -7.66
N ASP A 187 -17.56 3.12 -6.76
CA ASP A 187 -16.60 3.69 -5.83
C ASP A 187 -15.22 3.12 -6.15
N MET A 188 -14.34 3.92 -6.73
CA MET A 188 -13.00 3.47 -7.10
C MET A 188 -11.96 4.45 -6.62
N VAL A 189 -10.97 3.95 -5.86
CA VAL A 189 -9.76 4.70 -5.54
C VAL A 189 -8.63 4.21 -6.44
N VAL A 190 -8.04 5.13 -7.18
CA VAL A 190 -6.88 4.90 -8.04
C VAL A 190 -5.70 5.67 -7.46
N ALA A 191 -4.56 5.02 -7.31
CA ALA A 191 -3.31 5.69 -6.94
C ALA A 191 -2.20 5.31 -7.92
N GLY A 192 -1.36 6.28 -8.28
CA GLY A 192 -0.32 6.07 -9.28
C GLY A 192 0.78 7.10 -9.27
N SER A 193 1.87 6.77 -9.96
CA SER A 193 2.93 7.68 -10.37
C SER A 193 2.58 8.36 -11.70
N GLU A 194 3.43 9.25 -12.18
CA GLU A 194 3.22 9.88 -13.50
C GLU A 194 3.12 8.84 -14.64
N SER A 195 3.88 7.74 -14.54
CA SER A 195 4.02 6.75 -15.60
C SER A 195 3.15 5.49 -15.44
N ALA A 196 2.68 5.19 -14.23
CA ALA A 196 2.01 3.92 -13.94
C ALA A 196 0.97 4.02 -12.82
N VAL A 197 -0.10 3.24 -12.95
CA VAL A 197 -1.04 2.95 -11.88
C VAL A 197 -0.38 1.97 -10.93
N LEU A 198 -0.39 2.28 -9.63
CA LEU A 198 0.23 1.48 -8.57
C LEU A 198 -0.79 0.69 -7.76
N MET A 199 -1.99 1.24 -7.59
CA MET A 199 -3.04 0.63 -6.79
C MET A 199 -4.42 1.02 -7.32
N VAL A 200 -5.32 0.05 -7.35
CA VAL A 200 -6.75 0.24 -7.58
C VAL A 200 -7.49 -0.54 -6.49
N GLU A 201 -8.50 0.08 -5.93
CA GLU A 201 -9.46 -0.53 -5.04
C GLU A 201 -10.85 -0.02 -5.41
N SER A 202 -11.81 -0.91 -5.62
CA SER A 202 -13.12 -0.50 -6.11
C SER A 202 -14.24 -1.40 -5.62
N ASP A 203 -15.41 -0.79 -5.48
CA ASP A 203 -16.71 -1.42 -5.42
C ASP A 203 -17.56 -0.92 -6.59
N ALA A 204 -18.38 -1.79 -7.21
CA ALA A 204 -19.12 -1.45 -8.42
C ALA A 204 -20.42 -2.25 -8.54
N ASN A 205 -21.48 -1.60 -8.96
CA ASN A 205 -22.79 -2.20 -9.24
C ASN A 205 -22.82 -2.79 -10.66
N GLU A 206 -22.18 -3.98 -10.83
CA GLU A 206 -22.21 -4.79 -12.08
C GLU A 206 -21.78 -4.01 -13.34
N LEU A 207 -20.85 -3.06 -13.23
CA LEU A 207 -20.33 -2.32 -14.37
C LEU A 207 -19.49 -3.21 -15.30
N SER A 208 -19.49 -2.89 -16.58
CA SER A 208 -18.68 -3.62 -17.57
C SER A 208 -17.18 -3.38 -17.37
N GLU A 209 -16.35 -4.35 -17.80
CA GLU A 209 -14.88 -4.23 -17.73
C GLU A 209 -14.36 -2.99 -18.47
N ASP A 210 -14.97 -2.62 -19.60
CA ASP A 210 -14.59 -1.42 -20.35
C ASP A 210 -14.83 -0.13 -19.58
N LEU A 211 -15.95 -0.03 -18.84
CA LEU A 211 -16.21 1.10 -17.95
C LEU A 211 -15.24 1.13 -16.77
N MET A 212 -14.91 -0.02 -16.18
CA MET A 212 -13.93 -0.12 -15.10
C MET A 212 -12.54 0.34 -15.56
N ILE A 213 -12.08 -0.12 -16.72
CA ILE A 213 -10.81 0.31 -17.32
C ILE A 213 -10.84 1.81 -17.64
N GLY A 214 -11.95 2.31 -18.19
CA GLY A 214 -12.15 3.72 -18.45
C GLY A 214 -12.04 4.58 -17.18
N ALA A 215 -12.60 4.15 -16.07
CA ALA A 215 -12.51 4.82 -14.77
C ALA A 215 -11.07 4.89 -14.26
N ILE A 216 -10.30 3.80 -14.37
CA ILE A 216 -8.88 3.75 -14.00
C ILE A 216 -8.07 4.76 -14.82
N LEU A 217 -8.26 4.77 -16.14
CA LEU A 217 -7.57 5.68 -17.04
C LEU A 217 -7.92 7.14 -16.78
N TYR A 218 -9.21 7.42 -16.53
CA TYR A 218 -9.69 8.76 -16.17
C TYR A 218 -9.04 9.24 -14.87
N GLY A 219 -9.11 8.46 -13.78
CA GLY A 219 -8.49 8.82 -12.51
C GLY A 219 -6.99 9.03 -12.63
N HIS A 220 -6.29 8.16 -13.37
CA HIS A 220 -4.86 8.30 -13.61
C HIS A 220 -4.51 9.57 -14.40
N GLN A 221 -5.30 9.92 -15.41
CA GLN A 221 -5.09 11.12 -16.18
C GLN A 221 -5.26 12.39 -15.35
N GLU A 222 -6.31 12.43 -14.52
CA GLU A 222 -6.63 13.58 -13.67
C GLU A 222 -5.61 13.81 -12.53
N MET A 223 -4.91 12.77 -12.08
CA MET A 223 -3.89 12.92 -11.03
C MET A 223 -2.50 13.33 -11.55
N LYS A 224 -2.20 13.23 -12.87
CA LYS A 224 -0.88 13.60 -13.43
C LYS A 224 -0.48 15.06 -13.15
N PRO A 225 -1.37 16.05 -13.32
CA PRO A 225 -1.05 17.44 -12.96
C PRO A 225 -0.74 17.60 -11.46
N VAL A 226 -1.46 16.86 -10.61
CA VAL A 226 -1.27 16.89 -9.15
C VAL A 226 0.11 16.35 -8.79
N ILE A 227 0.54 15.24 -9.40
CA ILE A 227 1.87 14.65 -9.19
C ILE A 227 2.97 15.65 -9.50
N LYS A 228 2.88 16.38 -10.63
CA LYS A 228 3.84 17.42 -11.01
C LYS A 228 3.90 18.55 -9.97
N GLN A 229 2.76 18.96 -9.46
CA GLN A 229 2.69 20.00 -8.44
C GLN A 229 3.24 19.56 -7.09
N ILE A 230 3.08 18.28 -6.72
CA ILE A 230 3.71 17.70 -5.52
C ILE A 230 5.23 17.64 -5.71
N ASP A 231 5.72 17.28 -6.89
CA ASP A 231 7.16 17.26 -7.20
C ASP A 231 7.78 18.67 -7.11
N GLU A 232 7.10 19.68 -7.65
CA GLU A 232 7.53 21.08 -7.52
C GLU A 232 7.54 21.54 -6.05
N PHE A 233 6.50 21.19 -5.27
CA PHE A 233 6.45 21.45 -3.84
C PHE A 233 7.61 20.79 -3.10
N ALA A 234 7.92 19.55 -3.45
CA ALA A 234 9.02 18.82 -2.85
C ALA A 234 10.37 19.46 -3.16
N LYS A 235 10.60 19.89 -4.40
CA LYS A 235 11.82 20.59 -4.83
C LYS A 235 12.00 21.96 -4.16
N GLU A 236 10.91 22.66 -3.88
CA GLU A 236 10.95 23.93 -3.14
C GLU A 236 11.38 23.74 -1.68
N VAL A 237 10.92 22.63 -1.03
CA VAL A 237 11.19 22.33 0.37
C VAL A 237 12.55 21.65 0.55
N LEU A 238 12.91 20.74 -0.33
CA LEU A 238 14.14 19.95 -0.32
C LEU A 238 14.77 19.99 -1.73
N PRO A 239 15.53 21.05 -2.05
CA PRO A 239 16.12 21.22 -3.39
C PRO A 239 17.13 20.14 -3.75
N GLU A 240 17.86 19.62 -2.77
CA GLU A 240 18.85 18.58 -2.94
C GLU A 240 18.50 17.38 -2.04
N LYS A 241 18.23 16.22 -2.64
CA LYS A 241 18.10 14.94 -1.94
C LYS A 241 19.45 14.25 -1.86
N SER A 242 19.66 13.48 -0.79
CA SER A 242 20.82 12.61 -0.68
C SER A 242 20.84 11.59 -1.83
N ASP A 243 22.02 11.24 -2.30
CA ASP A 243 22.19 10.18 -3.30
C ASP A 243 22.13 8.82 -2.59
N PHE A 244 21.08 8.07 -2.87
CA PHE A 244 20.85 6.73 -2.33
C PHE A 244 21.21 5.70 -3.40
N THR A 245 22.45 5.26 -3.36
CA THR A 245 22.93 4.14 -4.20
C THR A 245 23.01 2.86 -3.36
N ASN A 246 22.79 1.72 -4.00
CA ASN A 246 23.00 0.44 -3.34
C ASN A 246 24.52 0.22 -3.14
N PRO A 247 25.04 0.22 -1.90
CA PRO A 247 26.47 0.06 -1.67
C PRO A 247 27.00 -1.32 -2.09
N ASN A 248 26.13 -2.32 -2.21
CA ASN A 248 26.49 -3.71 -2.49
C ASN A 248 26.10 -4.16 -3.90
N GLU A 249 25.74 -3.24 -4.81
CA GLU A 249 25.18 -3.58 -6.12
C GLU A 249 26.12 -4.46 -6.97
N GLU A 250 27.41 -4.16 -6.96
CA GLU A 250 28.40 -4.95 -7.72
C GLU A 250 28.58 -6.35 -7.11
N GLU A 251 28.60 -6.44 -5.80
CA GLU A 251 28.72 -7.71 -5.08
C GLU A 251 27.46 -8.57 -5.28
N GLU A 252 26.26 -7.97 -5.15
CA GLU A 252 24.99 -8.64 -5.41
C GLU A 252 24.91 -9.19 -6.85
N LYS A 253 25.34 -8.42 -7.85
CA LYS A 253 25.41 -8.88 -9.25
C LYS A 253 26.38 -10.06 -9.43
N LYS A 254 27.52 -10.02 -8.76
CA LYS A 254 28.49 -11.12 -8.80
C LYS A 254 27.92 -12.39 -8.19
N ILE A 255 27.35 -12.28 -6.97
CA ILE A 255 26.70 -13.43 -6.29
C ILE A 255 25.53 -13.95 -7.13
N PHE A 256 24.72 -13.09 -7.74
CA PHE A 256 23.63 -13.50 -8.63
C PHE A 256 24.13 -14.33 -9.81
N SER A 257 25.24 -13.93 -10.45
CA SER A 257 25.86 -14.70 -11.54
C SER A 257 26.33 -16.08 -11.05
N GLU A 258 27.02 -16.14 -9.92
CA GLU A 258 27.52 -17.39 -9.33
C GLU A 258 26.38 -18.34 -8.97
N VAL A 259 25.35 -17.84 -8.30
CA VAL A 259 24.13 -18.61 -7.94
C VAL A 259 23.37 -19.06 -9.18
N SER A 260 23.25 -18.20 -10.19
CA SER A 260 22.58 -18.54 -11.44
C SER A 260 23.33 -19.69 -12.16
N GLU A 261 24.63 -19.62 -12.25
CA GLU A 261 25.44 -20.68 -12.89
C GLU A 261 25.30 -22.04 -12.16
N GLN A 262 25.30 -22.03 -10.85
CA GLN A 262 25.24 -23.25 -10.03
C GLN A 262 23.82 -23.82 -9.91
N CYS A 263 22.77 -23.00 -9.81
CA CYS A 263 21.45 -23.45 -9.43
C CYS A 263 20.44 -23.56 -10.58
N THR A 264 20.68 -22.91 -11.75
CA THR A 264 19.70 -22.88 -12.85
C THR A 264 19.27 -24.25 -13.32
N ALA A 265 20.20 -25.20 -13.47
CA ALA A 265 19.90 -26.56 -13.94
C ALA A 265 19.00 -27.31 -12.93
N GLY A 266 19.38 -27.31 -11.65
CA GLY A 266 18.62 -27.99 -10.59
C GLY A 266 17.25 -27.37 -10.34
N LEU A 267 17.17 -26.04 -10.35
CA LEU A 267 15.89 -25.33 -10.23
C LEU A 267 14.97 -25.56 -11.42
N SER A 268 15.51 -25.54 -12.64
CA SER A 268 14.71 -25.82 -13.84
C SER A 268 14.14 -27.24 -13.82
N GLU A 269 14.91 -28.23 -13.36
CA GLU A 269 14.41 -29.58 -13.15
C GLU A 269 13.32 -29.63 -12.04
N ALA A 270 13.55 -28.96 -10.91
CA ALA A 270 12.58 -28.90 -9.82
C ALA A 270 11.23 -28.33 -10.27
N PHE A 271 11.23 -27.29 -11.12
CA PHE A 271 10.03 -26.65 -11.63
C PHE A 271 9.27 -27.46 -12.71
N THR A 272 9.80 -28.57 -13.21
CA THR A 272 9.03 -29.51 -14.02
C THR A 272 8.06 -30.34 -13.17
N THR A 273 8.26 -30.40 -11.86
CA THR A 273 7.45 -31.16 -10.92
C THR A 273 6.20 -30.37 -10.54
N THR A 274 5.01 -30.90 -10.83
CA THR A 274 3.73 -30.24 -10.52
C THR A 274 3.33 -30.37 -9.07
N ASP A 275 3.72 -31.46 -8.39
CA ASP A 275 3.45 -31.66 -6.96
C ASP A 275 4.25 -30.66 -6.13
N LYS A 276 3.54 -29.95 -5.24
CA LYS A 276 4.13 -28.87 -4.44
C LYS A 276 5.15 -29.37 -3.41
N LYS A 277 4.89 -30.53 -2.79
CA LYS A 277 5.75 -31.07 -1.75
C LYS A 277 7.04 -31.61 -2.36
N GLU A 278 6.93 -32.44 -3.40
CA GLU A 278 8.08 -32.98 -4.12
C GLU A 278 8.95 -31.89 -4.73
N ARG A 279 8.32 -30.87 -5.34
CA ARG A 279 9.03 -29.68 -5.86
C ARG A 279 9.76 -28.94 -4.74
N GLY A 280 9.11 -28.74 -3.57
CA GLY A 280 9.74 -28.10 -2.41
C GLY A 280 10.94 -28.85 -1.90
N GLU A 281 10.90 -30.18 -1.87
CA GLU A 281 12.03 -31.05 -1.47
C GLU A 281 13.21 -30.90 -2.46
N LYS A 282 12.95 -30.89 -3.77
CA LYS A 282 13.98 -30.68 -4.81
C LYS A 282 14.61 -29.29 -4.69
N ILE A 283 13.81 -28.23 -4.50
CA ILE A 283 14.34 -26.87 -4.31
C ILE A 283 15.20 -26.80 -3.03
N SER A 284 14.77 -27.44 -1.93
CA SER A 284 15.56 -27.49 -0.69
C SER A 284 16.89 -28.18 -0.90
N SER A 285 16.93 -29.28 -1.65
CA SER A 285 18.19 -29.98 -1.96
C SER A 285 19.17 -29.11 -2.77
N VAL A 286 18.67 -28.35 -3.75
CA VAL A 286 19.50 -27.40 -4.53
C VAL A 286 20.02 -26.28 -3.62
N LYS A 287 19.19 -25.78 -2.72
CA LYS A 287 19.57 -24.75 -1.75
C LYS A 287 20.62 -25.23 -0.76
N GLU A 288 20.49 -26.45 -0.24
CA GLU A 288 21.47 -27.06 0.66
C GLU A 288 22.81 -27.25 -0.04
N ALA A 289 22.80 -27.73 -1.29
CA ALA A 289 24.00 -27.89 -2.11
C ALA A 289 24.72 -26.56 -2.41
N LEU A 290 23.94 -25.46 -2.57
CA LEU A 290 24.51 -24.12 -2.76
C LEU A 290 25.23 -23.62 -1.51
N LEU A 291 24.69 -23.90 -0.33
CA LEU A 291 25.24 -23.43 0.94
C LEU A 291 26.39 -24.32 1.46
N ASP A 292 26.54 -25.52 0.92
CA ASP A 292 27.59 -26.45 1.33
C ASP A 292 28.99 -25.90 1.01
N GLY A 293 29.79 -25.71 2.06
CA GLY A 293 31.15 -25.15 1.95
C GLY A 293 31.24 -23.63 1.89
N LEU A 294 30.13 -22.90 2.01
CA LEU A 294 30.14 -21.43 2.15
C LEU A 294 30.28 -21.00 3.62
N ASP A 295 30.93 -19.86 3.84
CA ASP A 295 31.01 -19.23 5.15
C ASP A 295 29.61 -18.78 5.60
N GLU A 296 29.25 -18.99 6.87
CA GLU A 296 27.94 -18.66 7.44
C GLU A 296 27.54 -17.17 7.24
N GLU A 297 28.54 -16.28 7.24
CA GLU A 297 28.32 -14.83 7.02
C GLU A 297 27.76 -14.52 5.60
N LEU A 298 28.08 -15.34 4.60
CA LEU A 298 27.63 -15.18 3.23
C LEU A 298 26.27 -15.83 2.94
N HIS A 299 25.79 -16.70 3.81
CA HIS A 299 24.56 -17.46 3.59
C HIS A 299 23.38 -16.55 3.25
N ASN A 300 23.19 -15.47 3.99
CA ASN A 300 22.04 -14.54 3.76
C ASN A 300 22.10 -13.88 2.38
N SER A 301 23.27 -13.47 1.94
CA SER A 301 23.47 -12.84 0.62
C SER A 301 23.19 -13.84 -0.51
N TYR A 302 23.71 -15.07 -0.39
CA TYR A 302 23.46 -16.14 -1.37
C TYR A 302 21.99 -16.57 -1.39
N LEU A 303 21.32 -16.68 -0.24
CA LEU A 303 19.90 -17.02 -0.15
C LEU A 303 19.00 -15.92 -0.75
N LYS A 304 19.38 -14.65 -0.61
CA LYS A 304 18.68 -13.55 -1.26
C LYS A 304 18.76 -13.69 -2.79
N GLN A 305 19.95 -13.91 -3.33
CA GLN A 305 20.14 -14.07 -4.76
C GLN A 305 19.56 -15.39 -5.30
N PHE A 306 19.56 -16.47 -4.51
CA PHE A 306 18.86 -17.70 -4.85
C PHE A 306 17.36 -17.48 -5.12
N LYS A 307 16.68 -16.73 -4.26
CA LYS A 307 15.27 -16.36 -4.48
C LYS A 307 15.05 -15.53 -5.76
N GLU A 308 15.99 -14.66 -6.11
CA GLU A 308 15.90 -13.87 -7.35
C GLU A 308 16.11 -14.75 -8.60
N VAL A 309 17.04 -15.70 -8.57
CA VAL A 309 17.23 -16.70 -9.62
C VAL A 309 16.00 -17.58 -9.76
N GLU A 310 15.41 -18.03 -8.64
CA GLU A 310 14.16 -18.79 -8.61
C GLU A 310 13.02 -18.03 -9.28
N LYS A 311 12.80 -16.76 -8.92
CA LYS A 311 11.79 -15.90 -9.55
C LYS A 311 12.03 -15.75 -11.05
N HIS A 312 13.26 -15.55 -11.46
CA HIS A 312 13.62 -15.39 -12.87
C HIS A 312 13.26 -16.64 -13.67
N ILE A 313 13.68 -17.81 -13.21
CA ILE A 313 13.39 -19.09 -13.87
C ILE A 313 11.89 -19.36 -13.96
N VAL A 314 11.15 -19.16 -12.85
CA VAL A 314 9.70 -19.34 -12.86
C VAL A 314 9.01 -18.40 -13.84
N ARG A 315 9.44 -17.14 -13.90
CA ARG A 315 8.90 -16.16 -14.84
C ARG A 315 9.15 -16.52 -16.28
N GLU A 316 10.37 -16.90 -16.63
CA GLU A 316 10.74 -17.33 -17.98
C GLU A 316 9.99 -18.59 -18.38
N ASN A 317 9.84 -19.57 -17.49
CA ASN A 317 9.07 -20.79 -17.74
C ASN A 317 7.59 -20.46 -18.02
N ILE A 318 6.97 -19.57 -17.23
CA ILE A 318 5.56 -19.18 -17.45
C ILE A 318 5.40 -18.43 -18.78
N LEU A 319 6.30 -17.52 -19.11
CA LEU A 319 6.24 -16.75 -20.35
C LEU A 319 6.50 -17.64 -21.58
N GLY A 320 7.42 -18.59 -21.49
CA GLY A 320 7.78 -19.51 -22.58
C GLY A 320 6.77 -20.62 -22.79
N ALA A 321 6.40 -21.34 -21.73
CA ALA A 321 5.51 -22.49 -21.79
C ALA A 321 4.01 -22.13 -21.77
N GLN A 322 3.67 -20.89 -21.43
CA GLN A 322 2.27 -20.42 -21.24
C GLN A 322 1.49 -21.27 -20.22
N LYS A 323 2.21 -21.87 -19.26
CA LYS A 323 1.64 -22.71 -18.19
C LYS A 323 2.20 -22.27 -16.84
N ARG A 324 1.37 -22.42 -15.80
CA ARG A 324 1.78 -22.16 -14.42
C ARG A 324 2.58 -23.34 -13.87
N ILE A 325 3.32 -23.12 -12.79
CA ILE A 325 4.18 -24.14 -12.14
C ILE A 325 3.39 -25.36 -11.59
N ASP A 326 2.09 -25.23 -11.38
CA ASP A 326 1.19 -26.31 -10.96
C ASP A 326 0.51 -27.01 -12.16
N GLY A 327 0.92 -26.68 -13.39
CA GLY A 327 0.44 -27.29 -14.63
C GLY A 327 -0.82 -26.69 -15.23
N ARG A 328 -1.47 -25.73 -14.54
CA ARG A 328 -2.66 -25.02 -15.05
C ARG A 328 -2.31 -24.08 -16.21
N ASP A 329 -3.27 -23.84 -17.08
CA ASP A 329 -3.19 -22.78 -18.06
C ASP A 329 -3.28 -21.38 -17.41
N LEU A 330 -2.89 -20.33 -18.14
CA LEU A 330 -2.84 -18.97 -17.58
C LEU A 330 -4.23 -18.45 -17.16
N THR A 331 -5.27 -18.87 -17.85
CA THR A 331 -6.68 -18.50 -17.60
C THR A 331 -7.42 -19.46 -16.68
N GLU A 332 -6.81 -20.59 -16.33
CA GLU A 332 -7.44 -21.61 -15.50
C GLU A 332 -7.44 -21.20 -14.02
N VAL A 333 -8.61 -21.19 -13.40
CA VAL A 333 -8.80 -20.93 -11.97
C VAL A 333 -8.60 -22.22 -11.18
N ARG A 334 -8.00 -22.14 -9.97
CA ARG A 334 -7.92 -23.28 -9.07
C ARG A 334 -9.31 -23.80 -8.73
N ASN A 335 -9.44 -25.12 -8.55
CA ASN A 335 -10.70 -25.72 -8.16
C ASN A 335 -11.21 -25.11 -6.85
N ILE A 336 -12.45 -24.65 -6.85
CA ILE A 336 -13.15 -24.07 -5.70
C ILE A 336 -14.26 -25.01 -5.29
N SER A 337 -14.31 -25.34 -3.99
CA SER A 337 -15.44 -26.05 -3.39
C SER A 337 -15.89 -25.33 -2.12
N VAL A 338 -17.19 -25.33 -1.88
CA VAL A 338 -17.81 -24.71 -0.70
C VAL A 338 -18.76 -25.72 -0.06
N GLU A 339 -18.55 -26.00 1.22
CA GLU A 339 -19.44 -26.81 2.04
C GLU A 339 -20.13 -25.89 3.06
N THR A 340 -21.44 -25.70 2.92
CA THR A 340 -22.24 -24.87 3.84
C THR A 340 -22.71 -25.69 5.05
N ASN A 341 -23.07 -25.00 6.14
CA ASN A 341 -23.50 -25.62 7.39
C ASN A 341 -22.45 -26.55 8.03
N PHE A 342 -21.18 -26.20 7.87
CA PHE A 342 -20.05 -26.98 8.38
C PHE A 342 -20.03 -27.07 9.90
N LEU A 343 -20.46 -26.01 10.60
CA LEU A 343 -20.53 -25.97 12.08
C LEU A 343 -21.99 -25.95 12.53
N PRO A 344 -22.39 -26.83 13.51
CA PRO A 344 -23.78 -27.03 13.85
C PRO A 344 -24.42 -25.97 14.76
N SER A 345 -23.61 -25.17 15.48
CA SER A 345 -24.11 -24.28 16.56
C SER A 345 -23.95 -22.79 16.27
N VAL A 346 -23.56 -22.41 15.04
CA VAL A 346 -23.41 -21.03 14.61
C VAL A 346 -24.59 -20.61 13.72
N HIS A 347 -24.84 -19.31 13.55
CA HIS A 347 -25.93 -18.83 12.71
C HIS A 347 -25.70 -19.16 11.23
N GLY A 348 -24.47 -19.08 10.76
CA GLY A 348 -24.05 -19.55 9.44
C GLY A 348 -22.60 -19.98 9.45
N SER A 349 -22.26 -20.96 8.61
CA SER A 349 -20.87 -21.39 8.43
C SER A 349 -20.64 -22.01 7.07
N ALA A 350 -19.43 -21.87 6.56
CA ALA A 350 -18.97 -22.53 5.37
C ALA A 350 -17.51 -22.94 5.50
N LEU A 351 -17.17 -24.09 4.91
CA LEU A 351 -15.78 -24.47 4.62
C LEU A 351 -15.52 -24.13 3.16
N PHE A 352 -14.68 -23.14 2.93
CA PHE A 352 -14.23 -22.73 1.61
C PHE A 352 -12.89 -23.38 1.30
N THR A 353 -12.77 -24.04 0.15
CA THR A 353 -11.51 -24.65 -0.30
C THR A 353 -11.17 -24.14 -1.69
N ARG A 354 -9.95 -23.62 -1.87
CA ARG A 354 -9.39 -23.22 -3.17
C ARG A 354 -8.06 -23.92 -3.39
N GLY A 355 -8.07 -24.99 -4.17
CA GLY A 355 -6.91 -25.87 -4.31
C GLY A 355 -6.56 -26.50 -2.95
N GLU A 356 -5.40 -26.19 -2.40
CA GLU A 356 -4.93 -26.67 -1.09
C GLU A 356 -5.24 -25.70 0.07
N THR A 357 -5.69 -24.49 -0.22
CA THR A 357 -5.98 -23.46 0.78
C THR A 357 -7.42 -23.61 1.27
N GLN A 358 -7.60 -23.65 2.58
CA GLN A 358 -8.93 -23.73 3.20
C GLN A 358 -9.16 -22.57 4.17
N ALA A 359 -10.42 -22.15 4.27
CA ALA A 359 -10.90 -21.19 5.25
C ALA A 359 -12.23 -21.65 5.84
N ILE A 360 -12.36 -21.61 7.15
CA ILE A 360 -13.64 -21.77 7.85
C ILE A 360 -14.19 -20.36 8.06
N VAL A 361 -15.35 -20.12 7.47
CA VAL A 361 -16.04 -18.82 7.55
C VAL A 361 -17.27 -19.00 8.42
N THR A 362 -17.48 -18.12 9.38
CA THR A 362 -18.67 -18.09 10.23
C THR A 362 -19.36 -16.74 10.14
N ALA A 363 -20.69 -16.76 10.12
CA ALA A 363 -21.52 -15.57 10.17
C ALA A 363 -22.35 -15.56 11.45
N THR A 364 -22.45 -14.40 12.10
CA THR A 364 -23.33 -14.18 13.23
C THR A 364 -24.26 -13.03 12.90
N LEU A 365 -25.57 -13.27 12.89
CA LEU A 365 -26.56 -12.24 12.64
C LEU A 365 -26.74 -11.42 13.93
N GLY A 366 -26.57 -10.12 13.81
CA GLY A 366 -26.79 -9.13 14.88
C GLY A 366 -28.12 -8.40 14.75
N SER A 367 -28.36 -7.49 15.67
CA SER A 367 -29.47 -6.55 15.66
C SER A 367 -28.97 -5.14 15.32
N GLY A 368 -29.83 -4.18 15.05
CA GLY A 368 -29.45 -2.79 14.81
C GLY A 368 -28.68 -2.11 15.97
N ARG A 369 -28.57 -2.78 17.15
CA ARG A 369 -27.74 -2.32 18.27
C ARG A 369 -26.27 -2.75 18.15
N ASP A 370 -26.01 -3.72 17.30
CA ASP A 370 -24.68 -4.31 17.08
C ASP A 370 -23.93 -3.61 15.93
N ILE A 371 -24.58 -2.63 15.29
CA ILE A 371 -24.00 -1.85 14.19
C ILE A 371 -22.81 -1.04 14.68
N GLN A 372 -21.70 -1.08 13.95
CA GLN A 372 -20.55 -0.23 14.20
C GLN A 372 -20.88 1.23 13.89
N THR A 373 -20.51 2.13 14.80
CA THR A 373 -20.71 3.57 14.61
C THR A 373 -19.45 4.18 14.01
N CYS A 374 -19.51 4.60 12.76
CA CYS A 374 -18.43 5.33 12.10
C CYS A 374 -18.53 6.84 12.36
N LEU A 375 -17.43 7.59 12.13
CA LEU A 375 -17.39 9.04 12.35
C LEU A 375 -18.39 9.79 11.48
N LEU A 376 -18.56 9.38 10.25
CA LEU A 376 -19.46 10.01 9.26
C LEU A 376 -20.81 9.34 9.17
N TYR A 377 -20.85 8.02 9.22
CA TYR A 377 -22.06 7.24 9.06
C TYR A 377 -22.58 6.72 10.40
N THR A 378 -23.85 6.91 10.64
CA THR A 378 -24.66 6.15 11.60
C THR A 378 -25.61 5.27 10.79
N SER A 379 -25.15 4.69 9.71
CA SER A 379 -26.02 3.97 8.80
C SER A 379 -26.05 2.48 9.07
N ASP A 380 -27.06 1.90 8.52
CA ASP A 380 -27.42 0.50 8.56
C ASP A 380 -26.27 -0.39 8.06
N ALA A 381 -25.89 -1.40 8.82
CA ALA A 381 -24.85 -2.36 8.45
C ALA A 381 -25.18 -3.17 7.18
N ALA A 382 -26.40 -3.01 6.63
CA ALA A 382 -26.80 -3.65 5.39
C ALA A 382 -26.31 -2.91 4.13
N ASP A 383 -26.01 -1.60 4.26
CA ASP A 383 -25.55 -0.78 3.15
C ASP A 383 -24.03 -0.55 3.16
N ASP A 384 -23.37 -0.93 4.26
CA ASP A 384 -21.91 -0.79 4.42
C ASP A 384 -21.19 -2.12 4.22
N TRP A 385 -20.84 -2.41 2.99
CA TRP A 385 -19.95 -3.53 2.62
C TRP A 385 -18.51 -3.34 3.13
N PHE A 386 -18.23 -2.23 3.81
CA PHE A 386 -16.92 -1.84 4.32
C PHE A 386 -16.86 -1.59 5.84
N CYS A 387 -17.91 -1.92 6.60
CA CYS A 387 -17.88 -1.84 8.07
C CYS A 387 -17.78 -3.21 8.73
#